data_4372c8d3d0e918bd2e36ca4fbe3ce23e
#
_entry.id   4372c8d3d0e918bd2e36ca4fbe3ce23e
#
_cell.length_a   1.000
_cell.length_b   1.000
_cell.length_c   1.000
_cell.angle_alpha   90.00
_cell.angle_beta   90.00
_cell.angle_gamma   90.00
#
_symmetry.space_group_name_H-M   'P 1'
#
loop_
_entity.id
_entity.type
_entity.pdbx_description
1 polymer ?
#
loop_
_entity_poly.entity_id
_entity_poly.type
_entity_poly.pdbx_seq_one_letter_code
_entity_poly.pdbx_strand_id
1 'polypeptide(L)'
;MADEHDLLLREIDEELKQDNLQRIWNSYGMLIVGGAVALVVGVAAFKGWQAYDLKQRTATAAQFSVAQELASGGKPDAAKEAFSKIAADAGAGYGMLARFQMAALSANNGDAAAAAGAYELIANDDKLESV
;
A
#
# COMPACT_ATOMS: atom_id res chain seq x y z
N MET A 1 17.39 49.78 -41.50
CA MET A 1 16.01 49.55 -41.94
C MET A 1 15.50 48.14 -41.65
N ALA A 2 16.32 47.10 -41.76
CA ALA A 2 15.94 45.74 -41.37
C ALA A 2 15.79 45.54 -39.84
N ASP A 3 16.57 46.25 -39.06
CA ASP A 3 16.57 46.11 -37.59
C ASP A 3 15.32 46.76 -36.93
N GLU A 4 14.76 47.79 -37.48
CA GLU A 4 13.51 48.40 -36.95
C GLU A 4 12.29 47.52 -37.19
N HIS A 5 12.24 46.80 -38.31
CA HIS A 5 11.17 45.87 -38.61
C HIS A 5 11.22 44.63 -37.73
N ASP A 6 12.42 44.16 -37.41
CA ASP A 6 12.61 43.02 -36.51
C ASP A 6 12.27 43.34 -35.05
N LEU A 7 12.55 44.56 -34.61
CA LEU A 7 12.17 45.05 -33.28
C LEU A 7 10.65 45.17 -33.12
N LEU A 8 9.98 45.72 -34.13
CA LEU A 8 8.51 45.87 -34.13
C LEU A 8 7.80 44.48 -34.16
N LEU A 9 8.34 43.53 -34.91
CA LEU A 9 7.79 42.18 -34.96
C LEU A 9 8.00 41.41 -33.63
N ARG A 10 9.09 41.67 -32.93
CA ARG A 10 9.34 41.11 -31.59
C ARG A 10 8.41 41.71 -30.53
N GLU A 11 8.18 43.01 -30.60
CA GLU A 11 7.30 43.72 -29.68
C GLU A 11 5.84 43.25 -29.84
N ILE A 12 5.39 43.04 -31.07
CA ILE A 12 4.05 42.52 -31.38
C ILE A 12 3.92 41.04 -30.94
N ASP A 13 4.95 40.23 -31.09
CA ASP A 13 4.95 38.83 -30.66
C ASP A 13 4.95 38.69 -29.12
N GLU A 14 5.60 39.60 -28.41
CA GLU A 14 5.57 39.62 -26.94
C GLU A 14 4.20 40.09 -26.41
N GLU A 15 3.59 41.09 -26.99
CA GLU A 15 2.24 41.53 -26.61
C GLU A 15 1.18 40.46 -26.89
N LEU A 16 1.25 39.80 -28.03
CA LEU A 16 0.31 38.72 -28.38
C LEU A 16 0.47 37.50 -27.48
N LYS A 17 1.67 37.17 -27.01
CA LYS A 17 1.91 36.09 -26.05
C LYS A 17 1.37 36.46 -24.67
N GLN A 18 1.53 37.68 -24.26
CA GLN A 18 1.05 38.17 -22.97
C GLN A 18 -0.48 38.21 -22.92
N ASP A 19 -1.13 38.68 -23.97
CA ASP A 19 -2.60 38.72 -24.10
C ASP A 19 -3.22 37.33 -24.17
N ASN A 20 -2.58 36.38 -24.87
CA ASN A 20 -3.02 34.98 -24.92
C ASN A 20 -2.87 34.27 -23.58
N LEU A 21 -1.77 34.50 -22.87
CA LEU A 21 -1.58 33.95 -21.52
C LEU A 21 -2.59 34.49 -20.53
N GLN A 22 -2.91 35.77 -20.61
CA GLN A 22 -3.89 36.45 -19.76
C GLN A 22 -5.32 35.96 -20.04
N ARG A 23 -5.66 35.71 -21.31
CA ARG A 23 -6.95 35.08 -21.70
C ARG A 23 -7.09 33.67 -21.21
N ILE A 24 -6.06 32.86 -21.35
CA ILE A 24 -6.03 31.46 -20.85
C ILE A 24 -6.15 31.46 -19.34
N TRP A 25 -5.43 32.37 -18.64
CA TRP A 25 -5.49 32.49 -17.19
C TRP A 25 -6.86 32.94 -16.69
N ASN A 26 -7.50 33.90 -17.37
CA ASN A 26 -8.85 34.36 -17.02
C ASN A 26 -9.94 33.32 -17.30
N SER A 27 -9.77 32.48 -18.34
CA SER A 27 -10.78 31.48 -18.70
C SER A 27 -10.57 30.14 -17.98
N TYR A 28 -9.33 29.76 -17.73
CA TYR A 28 -8.98 28.44 -17.22
C TYR A 28 -8.15 28.49 -15.92
N GLY A 29 -7.78 29.67 -15.44
CA GLY A 29 -6.93 29.79 -14.24
C GLY A 29 -7.49 29.07 -13.03
N MET A 30 -8.80 29.15 -12.82
CA MET A 30 -9.48 28.47 -11.73
C MET A 30 -9.46 26.92 -11.89
N LEU A 31 -9.57 26.44 -13.13
CA LEU A 31 -9.48 25.01 -13.45
C LEU A 31 -8.04 24.47 -13.30
N ILE A 32 -7.05 25.28 -13.69
CA ILE A 32 -5.63 24.92 -13.56
C ILE A 32 -5.24 24.86 -12.09
N VAL A 33 -5.61 25.87 -11.31
CA VAL A 33 -5.35 25.89 -9.86
C VAL A 33 -6.11 24.76 -9.15
N GLY A 34 -7.39 24.55 -9.49
CA GLY A 34 -8.19 23.44 -8.95
C GLY A 34 -7.59 22.08 -9.29
N GLY A 35 -7.13 21.88 -10.53
CA GLY A 35 -6.44 20.68 -10.96
C GLY A 35 -5.13 20.44 -10.23
N ALA A 36 -4.32 21.48 -10.04
CA ALA A 36 -3.07 21.41 -9.29
C ALA A 36 -3.31 21.05 -7.82
N VAL A 37 -4.28 21.69 -7.17
CA VAL A 37 -4.67 21.38 -5.78
C VAL A 37 -5.19 19.95 -5.67
N ALA A 38 -6.06 19.51 -6.58
CA ALA A 38 -6.58 18.14 -6.60
C ALA A 38 -5.45 17.10 -6.76
N LEU A 39 -4.45 17.39 -7.58
CA LEU A 39 -3.29 16.54 -7.78
C LEU A 39 -2.44 16.43 -6.50
N VAL A 40 -2.16 17.55 -5.84
CA VAL A 40 -1.41 17.57 -4.57
C VAL A 40 -2.15 16.81 -3.48
N VAL A 41 -3.47 17.03 -3.34
CA VAL A 41 -4.31 16.31 -2.37
C VAL A 41 -4.34 14.82 -2.68
N GLY A 42 -4.48 14.45 -3.96
CA GLY A 42 -4.46 13.05 -4.41
C GLY A 42 -3.15 12.33 -4.07
N VAL A 43 -2.02 12.98 -4.33
CA VAL A 43 -0.69 12.44 -4.00
C VAL A 43 -0.50 12.35 -2.48
N ALA A 44 -0.92 13.34 -1.72
CA ALA A 44 -0.84 13.32 -0.26
C ALA A 44 -1.69 12.20 0.34
N ALA A 45 -2.91 12.01 -0.13
CA ALA A 45 -3.80 10.93 0.30
C ALA A 45 -3.21 9.54 -0.04
N PHE A 46 -2.68 9.38 -1.25
CA PHE A 46 -2.03 8.13 -1.67
C PHE A 46 -0.80 7.81 -0.82
N LYS A 47 0.05 8.80 -0.58
CA LYS A 47 1.24 8.65 0.28
C LYS A 47 0.86 8.34 1.74
N GLY A 48 -0.18 8.99 2.25
CA GLY A 48 -0.71 8.73 3.59
C GLY A 48 -1.21 7.28 3.73
N TRP A 49 -1.96 6.80 2.75
CA TRP A 49 -2.43 5.40 2.73
C TRP A 49 -1.26 4.42 2.64
N GLN A 50 -0.31 4.65 1.75
CA GLN A 50 0.87 3.79 1.62
C GLN A 50 1.69 3.73 2.92
N ALA A 51 1.87 4.84 3.61
CA ALA A 51 2.56 4.88 4.90
C ALA A 51 1.79 4.12 6.00
N TYR A 52 0.46 4.21 6.01
CA TYR A 52 -0.39 3.47 6.94
C TYR A 52 -0.30 1.95 6.69
N ASP A 53 -0.42 1.51 5.44
CA ASP A 53 -0.32 0.10 5.06
C ASP A 53 1.05 -0.48 5.41
N LEU A 54 2.13 0.25 5.11
CA LEU A 54 3.49 -0.16 5.46
C LEU A 54 3.67 -0.30 6.98
N LYS A 55 3.11 0.63 7.77
CA LYS A 55 3.15 0.56 9.24
C LYS A 55 2.41 -0.66 9.78
N GLN A 56 1.26 -0.98 9.22
CA GLN A 56 0.49 -2.18 9.56
C GLN A 56 1.28 -3.46 9.26
N ARG A 57 1.86 -3.57 8.07
CA ARG A 57 2.67 -4.73 7.66
C ARG A 57 3.90 -4.91 8.54
N THR A 58 4.58 -3.83 8.89
CA THR A 58 5.76 -3.87 9.77
C THR A 58 5.38 -4.31 11.19
N ALA A 59 4.26 -3.84 11.72
CA ALA A 59 3.77 -4.26 13.03
C ALA A 59 3.40 -5.76 13.03
N THR A 60 2.73 -6.24 11.98
CA THR A 60 2.38 -7.66 11.82
C THR A 60 3.64 -8.54 11.69
N ALA A 61 4.65 -8.08 10.94
CA ALA A 61 5.93 -8.79 10.81
C ALA A 61 6.64 -8.93 12.16
N ALA A 62 6.63 -7.88 12.99
CA ALA A 62 7.20 -7.93 14.33
C ALA A 62 6.45 -8.93 15.24
N GLN A 63 5.12 -8.93 15.20
CA GLN A 63 4.30 -9.91 15.94
C GLN A 63 4.57 -11.35 15.48
N PHE A 64 4.74 -11.56 14.17
CA PHE A 64 5.06 -12.86 13.61
C PHE A 64 6.44 -13.34 14.07
N SER A 65 7.44 -12.47 14.13
CA SER A 65 8.77 -12.79 14.66
C SER A 65 8.72 -13.23 16.13
N VAL A 66 7.95 -12.51 16.96
CA VAL A 66 7.75 -12.89 18.37
C VAL A 66 7.06 -14.26 18.50
N ALA A 67 6.05 -14.53 17.66
CA ALA A 67 5.38 -15.82 17.66
C ALA A 67 6.33 -16.97 17.25
N GLN A 68 7.23 -16.74 16.30
CA GLN A 68 8.28 -17.69 15.93
C GLN A 68 9.29 -17.94 17.06
N GLU A 69 9.70 -16.89 17.77
CA GLU A 69 10.57 -17.03 18.93
C GLU A 69 9.92 -17.88 20.04
N LEU A 70 8.63 -17.69 20.28
CA LEU A 70 7.88 -18.52 21.24
C LEU A 70 7.83 -19.98 20.79
N ALA A 71 7.64 -20.24 19.50
CA ALA A 71 7.61 -21.58 18.94
C ALA A 71 8.97 -22.28 19.09
N SER A 72 10.06 -21.62 18.75
CA SER A 72 11.41 -22.13 18.86
C SER A 72 11.92 -22.20 20.31
N GLY A 73 11.41 -21.36 21.19
CA GLY A 73 11.73 -21.30 22.62
C GLY A 73 11.02 -22.36 23.48
N GLY A 74 10.35 -23.33 22.87
CA GLY A 74 9.67 -24.42 23.59
C GLY A 74 8.37 -24.00 24.29
N LYS A 75 7.71 -22.94 23.78
CA LYS A 75 6.40 -22.47 24.26
C LYS A 75 5.33 -22.60 23.15
N PRO A 76 4.96 -23.81 22.74
CA PRO A 76 4.08 -24.02 21.59
C PRO A 76 2.68 -23.46 21.80
N ASP A 77 2.14 -23.49 23.00
CA ASP A 77 0.80 -22.98 23.30
C ASP A 77 0.74 -21.44 23.18
N ALA A 78 1.75 -20.75 23.72
CA ALA A 78 1.87 -19.29 23.58
C ALA A 78 2.12 -18.87 22.12
N ALA A 79 2.92 -19.65 21.39
CA ALA A 79 3.13 -19.42 19.96
C ALA A 79 1.83 -19.62 19.17
N LYS A 80 1.07 -20.66 19.46
CA LYS A 80 -0.22 -20.94 18.81
C LYS A 80 -1.23 -19.81 19.03
N GLU A 81 -1.30 -19.28 20.25
CA GLU A 81 -2.13 -18.11 20.57
C GLU A 81 -1.69 -16.87 19.79
N ALA A 82 -0.40 -16.59 19.74
CA ALA A 82 0.15 -15.45 19.00
C ALA A 82 -0.12 -15.56 17.48
N PHE A 83 0.08 -16.75 16.90
CA PHE A 83 -0.26 -16.98 15.49
C PHE A 83 -1.77 -16.92 15.22
N SER A 84 -2.60 -17.34 16.16
CA SER A 84 -4.07 -17.22 16.04
C SER A 84 -4.51 -15.77 15.93
N LYS A 85 -3.94 -14.87 16.72
CA LYS A 85 -4.20 -13.43 16.63
C LYS A 85 -3.78 -12.86 15.27
N ILE A 86 -2.59 -13.24 14.79
CA ILE A 86 -2.12 -12.80 13.47
C ILE A 86 -3.04 -13.36 12.37
N ALA A 87 -3.47 -14.60 12.46
CA ALA A 87 -4.38 -15.22 11.50
C ALA A 87 -5.75 -14.53 11.42
N ALA A 88 -6.22 -13.96 12.54
CA ALA A 88 -7.50 -13.22 12.61
C ALA A 88 -7.39 -11.78 12.09
N ASP A 89 -6.29 -11.09 12.44
CA ASP A 89 -6.16 -9.64 12.25
C ASP A 89 -5.36 -9.27 10.99
N ALA A 90 -4.45 -10.14 10.53
CA ALA A 90 -3.60 -9.86 9.39
C ALA A 90 -4.30 -10.20 8.06
N GLY A 91 -3.95 -9.42 7.02
CA GLY A 91 -4.38 -9.69 5.66
C GLY A 91 -3.85 -11.02 5.11
N ALA A 92 -4.20 -11.32 3.85
CA ALA A 92 -3.98 -12.63 3.21
C ALA A 92 -2.56 -13.21 3.38
N GLY A 93 -1.51 -12.38 3.30
CA GLY A 93 -0.13 -12.86 3.38
C GLY A 93 0.27 -13.41 4.75
N TYR A 94 0.34 -12.57 5.76
CA TYR A 94 0.75 -12.99 7.12
C TYR A 94 -0.31 -13.83 7.83
N GLY A 95 -1.59 -13.58 7.55
CA GLY A 95 -2.68 -14.41 8.10
C GLY A 95 -2.57 -15.85 7.64
N MET A 96 -2.30 -16.10 6.37
CA MET A 96 -2.10 -17.44 5.83
C MET A 96 -0.83 -18.10 6.39
N LEU A 97 0.26 -17.35 6.43
CA LEU A 97 1.52 -17.84 6.98
C LEU A 97 1.37 -18.25 8.46
N ALA A 98 0.62 -17.48 9.25
CA ALA A 98 0.29 -17.81 10.63
C ALA A 98 -0.53 -19.11 10.74
N ARG A 99 -1.50 -19.32 9.86
CA ARG A 99 -2.27 -20.57 9.80
C ARG A 99 -1.39 -21.78 9.48
N PHE A 100 -0.45 -21.64 8.53
CA PHE A 100 0.54 -22.68 8.25
C PHE A 100 1.40 -23.01 9.47
N GLN A 101 1.86 -22.00 10.20
CA GLN A 101 2.65 -22.21 11.41
C GLN A 101 1.84 -22.90 12.52
N MET A 102 0.57 -22.54 12.68
CA MET A 102 -0.32 -23.24 13.63
C MET A 102 -0.50 -24.71 13.28
N ALA A 103 -0.70 -25.02 12.00
CA ALA A 103 -0.81 -26.40 11.52
C ALA A 103 0.49 -27.16 11.75
N ALA A 104 1.65 -26.56 11.48
CA ALA A 104 2.95 -27.15 11.74
C ALA A 104 3.21 -27.40 13.23
N LEU A 105 2.82 -26.48 14.11
CA LEU A 105 2.90 -26.67 15.57
C LEU A 105 2.01 -27.82 16.05
N SER A 106 0.81 -27.97 15.49
CA SER A 106 -0.07 -29.11 15.80
C SER A 106 0.53 -30.43 15.36
N ALA A 107 1.15 -30.49 14.19
CA ALA A 107 1.86 -31.68 13.70
C ALA A 107 3.04 -32.02 14.59
N ASN A 108 3.84 -31.06 15.00
CA ASN A 108 5.00 -31.27 15.88
C ASN A 108 4.61 -31.73 17.30
N ASN A 109 3.44 -31.34 17.76
CA ASN A 109 2.88 -31.77 19.05
C ASN A 109 2.20 -33.16 19.01
N GLY A 110 2.24 -33.80 17.86
CA GLY A 110 1.68 -35.18 17.68
C GLY A 110 0.20 -35.19 17.31
N ASP A 111 -0.44 -34.03 17.12
CA ASP A 111 -1.82 -33.92 16.68
C ASP A 111 -1.91 -33.82 15.14
N ALA A 112 -1.64 -34.98 14.53
CA ALA A 112 -1.63 -35.08 13.06
C ALA A 112 -3.03 -34.85 12.45
N ALA A 113 -4.10 -35.16 13.15
CA ALA A 113 -5.46 -34.96 12.68
C ALA A 113 -5.82 -33.46 12.64
N ALA A 114 -5.48 -32.71 13.69
CA ALA A 114 -5.67 -31.27 13.72
C ALA A 114 -4.80 -30.56 12.66
N ALA A 115 -3.56 -31.02 12.46
CA ALA A 115 -2.69 -30.49 11.42
C ALA A 115 -3.25 -30.72 10.01
N ALA A 116 -3.71 -31.94 9.72
CA ALA A 116 -4.32 -32.28 8.42
C ALA A 116 -5.56 -31.43 8.14
N GLY A 117 -6.47 -31.29 9.10
CA GLY A 117 -7.66 -30.44 8.98
C GLY A 117 -7.31 -28.97 8.77
N ALA A 118 -6.29 -28.46 9.45
CA ALA A 118 -5.82 -27.08 9.26
C ALA A 118 -5.23 -26.85 7.86
N TYR A 119 -4.44 -27.77 7.34
CA TYR A 119 -3.90 -27.69 5.98
C TYR A 119 -4.99 -27.79 4.91
N GLU A 120 -6.00 -28.63 5.15
CA GLU A 120 -7.15 -28.75 4.23
C GLU A 120 -7.97 -27.45 4.17
N LEU A 121 -8.20 -26.79 5.30
CA LEU A 121 -8.86 -25.49 5.35
C LEU A 121 -8.05 -24.41 4.60
N ILE A 122 -6.73 -24.45 4.70
CA ILE A 122 -5.86 -23.53 3.95
C ILE A 122 -5.94 -23.80 2.46
N ALA A 123 -5.92 -25.06 2.05
CA ALA A 123 -5.98 -25.47 0.63
C ALA A 123 -7.32 -25.10 -0.03
N ASN A 124 -8.40 -25.07 0.73
CA ASN A 124 -9.75 -24.74 0.26
C ASN A 124 -10.11 -23.24 0.47
N ASP A 125 -9.18 -22.39 0.89
CA ASP A 125 -9.45 -20.95 1.05
C ASP A 125 -9.44 -20.25 -0.30
N ASP A 126 -10.62 -19.88 -0.81
CA ASP A 126 -10.84 -19.20 -2.10
C ASP A 126 -10.07 -17.87 -2.25
N LYS A 127 -9.55 -17.33 -1.15
CA LYS A 127 -8.70 -16.14 -1.17
C LYS A 127 -7.30 -16.37 -1.76
N LEU A 128 -6.92 -17.63 -1.95
CA LEU A 128 -5.65 -18.02 -2.57
C LEU A 128 -5.70 -17.98 -4.11
N GLU A 129 -6.89 -18.08 -4.70
CA GLU A 129 -7.05 -18.04 -6.16
C GLU A 129 -6.97 -16.63 -6.76
N SER A 130 -6.94 -15.59 -5.91
CA SER A 130 -6.96 -14.18 -6.36
C SER A 130 -5.61 -13.45 -6.27
N VAL A 131 -4.48 -14.18 -6.18
CA VAL A 131 -3.13 -13.59 -6.12
C VAL A 131 -2.36 -13.81 -7.41
#